data_9dbd6cef0a3ee99efe7dfdb4d4739bdb
#
_entry.id   9dbd6cef0a3ee99efe7dfdb4d4739bdb
#
_cell.length_a   1.000
_cell.length_b   1.000
_cell.length_c   1.000
_cell.angle_alpha   90.00
_cell.angle_beta   90.00
_cell.angle_gamma   90.00
#
_symmetry.space_group_name_H-M   'P 1'
#
loop_
_entity.id
_entity.type
_entity.pdbx_description
1 polymer ?
#
loop_
_entity_poly.entity_id
_entity_poly.type
_entity_poly.pdbx_seq_one_letter_code
_entity_poly.pdbx_strand_id
1 'polypeptide(L)'
;GEHAPENMTPEKRRELLDMVKSAGLRFSAICGDLGHGFGDATLNPQLIEKSKRILDLSQDMEAGIVTTHIGVIPTDPTHERYRIMQEACGQLAAYADSISAHFAVETGPETSETLKNFLDSLGGSRGVGVNLDPANLVMVTGDDPVAAVHIPNEYIVHTQAKDGVLRQLGGAEYSYEVVHPVPV
;
A
#
# COMPACT_ATOMS: atom_id res chain seq x y z
N GLY A 1 1.76 -1.04 -18.19
CA GLY A 1 0.80 -0.04 -18.68
C GLY A 1 1.51 1.20 -19.22
N GLU A 2 0.78 2.15 -19.81
CA GLU A 2 1.35 3.35 -20.45
C GLU A 2 2.15 4.21 -19.46
N HIS A 3 1.69 4.28 -18.22
CA HIS A 3 2.32 5.05 -17.13
C HIS A 3 3.26 4.23 -16.26
N ALA A 4 3.65 3.03 -16.70
CA ALA A 4 4.69 2.26 -16.01
C ALA A 4 6.04 3.01 -16.08
N PRO A 5 6.88 2.95 -15.02
CA PRO A 5 8.13 3.71 -14.95
C PRO A 5 9.02 3.58 -16.19
N GLU A 6 9.10 2.39 -16.78
CA GLU A 6 9.87 2.09 -17.98
C GLU A 6 9.35 2.77 -19.25
N ASN A 7 8.08 3.21 -19.27
CA ASN A 7 7.44 3.87 -20.40
C ASN A 7 7.34 5.40 -20.22
N MET A 8 7.71 5.88 -19.03
CA MET A 8 7.67 7.29 -18.65
C MET A 8 9.06 7.91 -18.75
N THR A 9 9.37 8.51 -19.91
CA THR A 9 10.60 9.32 -20.03
C THR A 9 10.54 10.56 -19.12
N PRO A 10 11.68 11.19 -18.78
CA PRO A 10 11.67 12.40 -17.95
C PRO A 10 10.78 13.51 -18.52
N GLU A 11 10.69 13.63 -19.84
CA GLU A 11 9.82 14.59 -20.52
C GLU A 11 8.34 14.29 -20.26
N LYS A 12 7.93 13.03 -20.46
CA LYS A 12 6.54 12.59 -20.19
C LYS A 12 6.15 12.76 -18.73
N ARG A 13 7.07 12.53 -17.79
CA ARG A 13 6.84 12.76 -16.36
C ARG A 13 6.55 14.23 -16.08
N ARG A 14 7.36 15.13 -16.65
CA ARG A 14 7.14 16.58 -16.51
C ARG A 14 5.83 17.02 -17.15
N GLU A 15 5.55 16.61 -18.39
CA GLU A 15 4.30 16.93 -19.08
C GLU A 15 3.06 16.51 -18.27
N LEU A 16 3.06 15.29 -17.72
CA LEU A 16 1.96 14.80 -16.89
C LEU A 16 1.83 15.61 -15.59
N LEU A 17 2.95 15.87 -14.91
CA LEU A 17 2.96 16.67 -13.68
C LEU A 17 2.45 18.09 -13.94
N ASP A 18 2.93 18.75 -15.01
CA ASP A 18 2.52 20.10 -15.37
C ASP A 18 1.03 20.15 -15.74
N MET A 19 0.53 19.14 -16.44
CA MET A 19 -0.92 19.01 -16.75
C MET A 19 -1.76 18.95 -15.48
N VAL A 20 -1.39 18.11 -14.51
CA VAL A 20 -2.10 17.96 -13.24
C VAL A 20 -2.03 19.24 -12.42
N LYS A 21 -0.86 19.88 -12.33
CA LYS A 21 -0.66 21.14 -11.60
C LYS A 21 -1.43 22.31 -12.25
N SER A 22 -1.49 22.36 -13.58
CA SER A 22 -2.25 23.40 -14.30
C SER A 22 -3.76 23.31 -14.05
N ALA A 23 -4.26 22.12 -13.72
CA ALA A 23 -5.64 21.92 -13.29
C ALA A 23 -5.89 22.22 -11.80
N GLY A 24 -4.88 22.71 -11.08
CA GLY A 24 -4.97 22.97 -9.63
C GLY A 24 -4.96 21.70 -8.79
N LEU A 25 -4.53 20.56 -9.36
CA LEU A 25 -4.49 19.25 -8.71
C LEU A 25 -3.05 18.86 -8.36
N ARG A 26 -2.93 17.78 -7.59
CA ARG A 26 -1.67 17.12 -7.27
C ARG A 26 -1.88 15.61 -7.14
N PHE A 27 -0.84 14.83 -7.33
CA PHE A 27 -0.88 13.42 -7.00
C PHE A 27 -0.83 13.24 -5.47
N SER A 28 -1.73 12.42 -4.92
CA SER A 28 -1.71 12.05 -3.50
C SER A 28 -0.79 10.87 -3.25
N ALA A 29 -0.77 9.91 -4.17
CA ALA A 29 0.08 8.73 -4.16
C ALA A 29 0.18 8.14 -5.57
N ILE A 30 1.14 7.24 -5.78
CA ILE A 30 1.25 6.41 -6.98
C ILE A 30 0.91 4.97 -6.61
N CYS A 31 0.05 4.33 -7.39
CA CYS A 31 -0.25 2.91 -7.21
C CYS A 31 0.92 2.06 -7.71
N GLY A 32 1.51 1.28 -6.83
CA GLY A 32 2.64 0.39 -7.10
C GLY A 32 2.31 -1.10 -7.02
N ASP A 33 1.03 -1.44 -7.05
CA ASP A 33 0.61 -2.84 -7.02
C ASP A 33 1.03 -3.58 -8.29
N LEU A 34 1.84 -4.62 -8.10
CA LEU A 34 2.37 -5.46 -9.19
C LEU A 34 1.54 -6.74 -9.40
N GLY A 35 0.41 -6.89 -8.69
CA GLY A 35 -0.43 -8.09 -8.73
C GLY A 35 0.17 -9.30 -8.02
N HIS A 36 1.27 -9.12 -7.32
CA HIS A 36 1.97 -10.15 -6.54
C HIS A 36 2.39 -9.58 -5.18
N GLY A 37 2.21 -10.39 -4.13
CA GLY A 37 2.79 -10.06 -2.82
C GLY A 37 4.26 -10.46 -2.75
N PHE A 38 4.92 -10.06 -1.67
CA PHE A 38 6.35 -10.29 -1.43
C PHE A 38 6.66 -11.58 -0.65
N GLY A 39 5.76 -12.56 -0.70
CA GLY A 39 5.92 -13.84 0.00
C GLY A 39 6.64 -14.94 -0.78
N ASP A 40 7.21 -14.64 -1.95
CA ASP A 40 7.96 -15.57 -2.79
C ASP A 40 9.38 -15.06 -3.02
N ALA A 41 10.36 -15.74 -2.40
CA ALA A 41 11.77 -15.36 -2.49
C ALA A 41 12.32 -15.38 -3.93
N THR A 42 11.73 -16.17 -4.82
CA THR A 42 12.20 -16.27 -6.22
C THR A 42 11.74 -15.08 -7.07
N LEU A 43 10.58 -14.51 -6.75
CA LEU A 43 10.04 -13.34 -7.44
C LEU A 43 10.54 -12.01 -6.85
N ASN A 44 10.88 -11.99 -5.57
CA ASN A 44 11.22 -10.77 -4.84
C ASN A 44 12.33 -9.94 -5.48
N PRO A 45 13.44 -10.47 -6.02
CA PRO A 45 14.46 -9.64 -6.63
C PRO A 45 13.91 -8.75 -7.76
N GLN A 46 13.03 -9.31 -8.60
CA GLN A 46 12.42 -8.56 -9.70
C GLN A 46 11.34 -7.58 -9.18
N LEU A 47 10.54 -7.99 -8.20
CA LEU A 47 9.50 -7.16 -7.61
C LEU A 47 10.10 -5.95 -6.89
N ILE A 48 11.18 -6.15 -6.12
CA ILE A 48 11.89 -5.09 -5.42
C ILE A 48 12.43 -4.04 -6.40
N GLU A 49 13.10 -4.47 -7.47
CA GLU A 49 13.64 -3.54 -8.47
C GLU A 49 12.54 -2.75 -9.22
N LYS A 50 11.41 -3.39 -9.51
CA LYS A 50 10.26 -2.69 -10.08
C LYS A 50 9.68 -1.68 -9.10
N SER A 51 9.51 -2.05 -7.83
CA SER A 51 8.97 -1.17 -6.79
C SER A 51 9.87 0.03 -6.52
N LYS A 52 11.20 -0.13 -6.56
CA LYS A 52 12.14 1.00 -6.46
C LYS A 52 11.94 2.00 -7.60
N ARG A 53 11.77 1.53 -8.84
CA ARG A 53 11.49 2.42 -9.98
C ARG A 53 10.16 3.16 -9.84
N ILE A 54 9.15 2.55 -9.20
CA ILE A 54 7.88 3.20 -8.92
C ILE A 54 8.05 4.24 -7.79
N LEU A 55 8.88 3.96 -6.80
CA LEU A 55 9.26 4.92 -5.75
C LEU A 55 9.98 6.14 -6.36
N ASP A 56 10.92 5.94 -7.30
CA ASP A 56 11.55 7.04 -8.03
C ASP A 56 10.54 7.85 -8.84
N LEU A 57 9.61 7.17 -9.53
CA LEU A 57 8.53 7.84 -10.25
C LEU A 57 7.65 8.67 -9.31
N SER A 58 7.38 8.18 -8.10
CA SER A 58 6.57 8.92 -7.13
C SER A 58 7.23 10.23 -6.69
N GLN A 59 8.56 10.25 -6.61
CA GLN A 59 9.32 11.48 -6.34
C GLN A 59 9.24 12.46 -7.52
N ASP A 60 9.42 11.97 -8.76
CA ASP A 60 9.31 12.80 -9.96
C ASP A 60 7.89 13.38 -10.13
N MET A 61 6.86 12.67 -9.62
CA MET A 61 5.47 13.12 -9.61
C MET A 61 5.11 13.99 -8.38
N GLU A 62 6.08 14.35 -7.56
CA GLU A 62 5.88 15.11 -6.31
C GLU A 62 4.86 14.47 -5.34
N ALA A 63 4.62 13.16 -5.46
CA ALA A 63 3.72 12.41 -4.57
C ALA A 63 4.44 11.91 -3.31
N GLY A 64 5.62 11.31 -3.49
CA GLY A 64 6.45 10.77 -2.41
C GLY A 64 5.85 9.56 -1.70
N ILE A 65 4.71 9.04 -2.17
CA ILE A 65 4.00 7.89 -1.59
C ILE A 65 3.69 6.88 -2.69
N VAL A 66 4.04 5.62 -2.44
CA VAL A 66 3.65 4.48 -3.29
C VAL A 66 2.76 3.55 -2.48
N THR A 67 1.51 3.38 -2.89
CA THR A 67 0.56 2.46 -2.26
C THR A 67 0.63 1.09 -2.91
N THR A 68 0.63 0.01 -2.14
CA THR A 68 0.75 -1.34 -2.66
C THR A 68 0.21 -2.40 -1.70
N HIS A 69 -0.25 -3.52 -2.27
CA HIS A 69 -0.50 -4.75 -1.52
C HIS A 69 0.80 -5.56 -1.44
N ILE A 70 1.09 -6.11 -0.27
CA ILE A 70 2.28 -6.95 -0.05
C ILE A 70 1.96 -8.46 0.03
N GLY A 71 0.67 -8.80 -0.06
CA GLY A 71 0.17 -10.17 0.16
C GLY A 71 -0.15 -10.41 1.63
N VAL A 72 -0.72 -11.58 1.93
CA VAL A 72 -1.13 -11.96 3.28
C VAL A 72 0.08 -12.17 4.19
N ILE A 73 0.14 -11.43 5.28
CA ILE A 73 1.18 -11.55 6.31
C ILE A 73 0.80 -12.70 7.25
N PRO A 74 1.68 -13.71 7.43
CA PRO A 74 1.47 -14.72 8.46
C PRO A 74 1.45 -14.10 9.86
N THR A 75 0.55 -14.57 10.72
CA THR A 75 0.49 -14.11 12.13
C THR A 75 1.65 -14.61 12.98
N ASP A 76 2.27 -15.75 12.57
CA ASP A 76 3.45 -16.30 13.22
C ASP A 76 4.73 -15.73 12.58
N PRO A 77 5.53 -14.93 13.33
CA PRO A 77 6.75 -14.33 12.80
C PRO A 77 7.87 -15.36 12.55
N THR A 78 7.73 -16.61 13.03
CA THR A 78 8.67 -17.69 12.76
C THR A 78 8.40 -18.38 11.43
N HIS A 79 7.24 -18.13 10.81
CA HIS A 79 6.88 -18.70 9.52
C HIS A 79 7.84 -18.24 8.42
N GLU A 80 8.26 -19.15 7.53
CA GLU A 80 9.20 -18.85 6.46
C GLU A 80 8.74 -17.68 5.57
N ARG A 81 7.47 -17.68 5.18
CA ARG A 81 6.89 -16.60 4.39
C ARG A 81 6.98 -15.23 5.08
N TYR A 82 6.81 -15.17 6.42
CA TYR A 82 6.95 -13.92 7.17
C TYR A 82 8.36 -13.34 7.01
N ARG A 83 9.39 -14.18 7.13
CA ARG A 83 10.79 -13.75 6.97
C ARG A 83 11.11 -13.29 5.55
N ILE A 84 10.57 -13.99 4.54
CA ILE A 84 10.72 -13.60 3.13
C ILE A 84 10.09 -12.23 2.88
N MET A 85 8.88 -12.00 3.38
CA MET A 85 8.20 -10.70 3.29
C MET A 85 8.95 -9.60 4.06
N GLN A 86 9.42 -9.91 5.27
CA GLN A 86 10.18 -8.98 6.11
C GLN A 86 11.46 -8.50 5.42
N GLU A 87 12.21 -9.41 4.80
CA GLU A 87 13.42 -9.07 4.06
C GLU A 87 13.12 -8.16 2.87
N ALA A 88 12.12 -8.50 2.06
CA ALA A 88 11.75 -7.72 0.88
C ALA A 88 11.20 -6.34 1.25
N CYS A 89 10.26 -6.28 2.19
CA CYS A 89 9.67 -5.02 2.64
C CYS A 89 10.70 -4.15 3.40
N GLY A 90 11.62 -4.76 4.14
CA GLY A 90 12.72 -4.04 4.79
C GLY A 90 13.65 -3.36 3.79
N GLN A 91 13.99 -4.02 2.68
CA GLN A 91 14.78 -3.42 1.60
C GLN A 91 14.04 -2.24 0.94
N LEU A 92 12.73 -2.38 0.71
CA LEU A 92 11.91 -1.31 0.12
C LEU A 92 11.71 -0.14 1.09
N ALA A 93 11.51 -0.42 2.38
CA ALA A 93 11.43 0.60 3.41
C ALA A 93 12.73 1.42 3.51
N ALA A 94 13.89 0.75 3.54
CA ALA A 94 15.19 1.41 3.56
C ALA A 94 15.46 2.24 2.29
N TYR A 95 15.07 1.73 1.12
CA TYR A 95 15.20 2.47 -0.13
C TYR A 95 14.30 3.72 -0.13
N ALA A 96 13.04 3.58 0.22
CA ALA A 96 12.09 4.68 0.30
C ALA A 96 12.57 5.77 1.28
N ASP A 97 13.08 5.39 2.46
CA ASP A 97 13.68 6.32 3.43
C ASP A 97 14.85 7.10 2.82
N SER A 98 15.73 6.42 2.08
CA SER A 98 16.91 7.03 1.45
C SER A 98 16.57 8.12 0.43
N ILE A 99 15.38 8.08 -0.17
CA ILE A 99 14.88 9.06 -1.15
C ILE A 99 13.76 9.94 -0.57
N SER A 100 13.51 9.89 0.73
CA SER A 100 12.42 10.64 1.42
C SER A 100 11.03 10.33 0.85
N ALA A 101 10.78 9.07 0.50
CA ALA A 101 9.49 8.56 0.04
C ALA A 101 8.92 7.57 1.06
N HIS A 102 7.69 7.13 0.82
CA HIS A 102 7.02 6.10 1.61
C HIS A 102 6.57 4.93 0.74
N PHE A 103 6.97 3.72 1.14
CA PHE A 103 6.39 2.46 0.69
C PHE A 103 5.20 2.15 1.59
N ALA A 104 3.99 2.49 1.15
CA ALA A 104 2.77 2.46 1.94
C ALA A 104 1.98 1.17 1.70
N VAL A 105 1.98 0.29 2.69
CA VAL A 105 1.26 -0.98 2.67
C VAL A 105 -0.23 -0.74 2.85
N GLU A 106 -1.04 -1.30 1.97
CA GLU A 106 -2.49 -1.18 2.05
C GLU A 106 -3.07 -2.15 3.08
N THR A 107 -3.98 -1.65 3.93
CA THR A 107 -4.76 -2.49 4.84
C THR A 107 -5.69 -3.41 4.06
N GLY A 108 -5.87 -4.64 4.52
CA GLY A 108 -6.77 -5.55 3.81
C GLY A 108 -6.80 -6.98 4.31
N PRO A 109 -5.83 -7.83 3.94
CA PRO A 109 -5.96 -9.27 4.20
C PRO A 109 -5.63 -9.69 5.65
N GLU A 110 -5.07 -8.81 6.46
CA GLU A 110 -4.74 -9.03 7.87
C GLU A 110 -5.38 -7.98 8.76
N THR A 111 -5.45 -8.27 10.06
CA THR A 111 -5.88 -7.29 11.06
C THR A 111 -4.86 -6.16 11.20
N SER A 112 -5.32 -5.01 11.64
CA SER A 112 -4.48 -3.83 11.92
C SER A 112 -3.35 -4.14 12.90
N GLU A 113 -3.59 -5.02 13.89
CA GLU A 113 -2.58 -5.46 14.83
C GLU A 113 -1.50 -6.32 14.16
N THR A 114 -1.89 -7.27 13.30
CA THR A 114 -0.93 -8.08 12.54
C THR A 114 -0.07 -7.21 11.64
N LEU A 115 -0.69 -6.27 10.93
CA LEU A 115 0.03 -5.32 10.09
C LEU A 115 1.02 -4.49 10.90
N LYS A 116 0.58 -3.90 12.03
CA LYS A 116 1.46 -3.11 12.89
C LYS A 116 2.65 -3.90 13.37
N ASN A 117 2.43 -5.11 13.91
CA ASN A 117 3.52 -5.97 14.38
C ASN A 117 4.53 -6.28 13.28
N PHE A 118 4.06 -6.48 12.05
CA PHE A 118 4.93 -6.68 10.90
C PHE A 118 5.76 -5.42 10.59
N LEU A 119 5.15 -4.25 10.57
CA LEU A 119 5.84 -2.98 10.30
C LEU A 119 6.87 -2.66 11.39
N ASP A 120 6.56 -2.90 12.66
CA ASP A 120 7.49 -2.75 13.78
C ASP A 120 8.74 -3.62 13.58
N SER A 121 8.58 -4.79 12.96
CA SER A 121 9.68 -5.73 12.68
C SER A 121 10.65 -5.25 11.59
N LEU A 122 10.31 -4.19 10.85
CA LEU A 122 11.14 -3.63 9.77
C LEU A 122 12.22 -2.64 10.25
N GLY A 123 12.48 -2.59 11.54
CA GLY A 123 13.62 -1.86 12.12
C GLY A 123 13.42 -0.35 12.25
N GLY A 124 12.18 0.14 12.25
CA GLY A 124 11.87 1.56 12.50
C GLY A 124 12.22 2.48 11.33
N SER A 125 12.27 1.98 10.12
CA SER A 125 12.47 2.79 8.91
C SER A 125 11.32 3.78 8.73
N ARG A 126 11.65 5.04 8.41
CA ARG A 126 10.66 6.06 8.06
C ARG A 126 10.09 5.88 6.65
N GLY A 127 10.76 5.07 5.82
CA GLY A 127 10.34 4.81 4.45
C GLY A 127 9.18 3.83 4.32
N VAL A 128 8.73 3.20 5.42
CA VAL A 128 7.51 2.38 5.41
C VAL A 128 6.33 3.18 5.94
N GLY A 129 5.16 2.96 5.36
CA GLY A 129 3.92 3.58 5.80
C GLY A 129 2.71 2.66 5.60
N VAL A 130 1.56 3.14 5.99
CA VAL A 130 0.25 2.49 5.78
C VAL A 130 -0.60 3.34 4.86
N ASN A 131 -1.17 2.71 3.85
CA ASN A 131 -2.33 3.22 3.12
C ASN A 131 -3.58 2.63 3.76
N LEU A 132 -4.29 3.43 4.53
CA LEU A 132 -5.48 3.00 5.24
C LEU A 132 -6.67 2.91 4.27
N ASP A 133 -7.13 1.69 4.00
CA ASP A 133 -8.39 1.41 3.31
C ASP A 133 -9.43 0.90 4.32
N PRO A 134 -10.36 1.74 4.77
CA PRO A 134 -11.36 1.35 5.76
C PRO A 134 -12.33 0.30 5.24
N ALA A 135 -12.63 0.29 3.94
CA ALA A 135 -13.52 -0.68 3.34
C ALA A 135 -12.92 -2.09 3.35
N ASN A 136 -11.62 -2.22 3.06
CA ASN A 136 -10.94 -3.51 3.11
C ASN A 136 -10.96 -4.11 4.51
N LEU A 137 -10.77 -3.29 5.54
CA LEU A 137 -10.85 -3.75 6.94
C LEU A 137 -12.21 -4.37 7.26
N VAL A 138 -13.29 -3.69 6.89
CA VAL A 138 -14.66 -4.20 7.14
C VAL A 138 -14.96 -5.42 6.29
N MET A 139 -14.62 -5.38 4.99
CA MET A 139 -15.05 -6.41 4.04
C MET A 139 -14.20 -7.69 4.09
N VAL A 140 -12.92 -7.57 4.39
CA VAL A 140 -11.98 -8.70 4.28
C VAL A 140 -11.69 -9.34 5.63
N THR A 141 -11.40 -8.54 6.65
CA THR A 141 -11.03 -9.05 7.98
C THR A 141 -12.16 -8.92 9.01
N GLY A 142 -13.15 -8.08 8.77
CA GLY A 142 -14.15 -7.71 9.78
C GLY A 142 -13.55 -6.88 10.94
N ASP A 143 -12.41 -6.25 10.69
CA ASP A 143 -11.74 -5.37 11.66
C ASP A 143 -12.51 -4.04 11.79
N ASP A 144 -12.38 -3.36 12.93
CA ASP A 144 -13.00 -2.06 13.17
C ASP A 144 -12.12 -0.95 12.56
N PRO A 145 -12.55 -0.27 11.48
CA PRO A 145 -11.74 0.77 10.85
C PRO A 145 -11.50 1.98 11.76
N VAL A 146 -12.37 2.23 12.74
CA VAL A 146 -12.18 3.32 13.71
C VAL A 146 -11.06 2.96 14.69
N ALA A 147 -11.07 1.73 15.21
CA ALA A 147 -9.99 1.23 16.05
C ALA A 147 -8.67 1.14 15.28
N ALA A 148 -8.73 0.72 14.01
CA ALA A 148 -7.59 0.60 13.13
C ALA A 148 -6.80 1.91 12.93
N VAL A 149 -7.46 3.06 13.00
CA VAL A 149 -6.77 4.36 12.94
C VAL A 149 -5.78 4.52 14.09
N HIS A 150 -6.08 3.97 15.26
CA HIS A 150 -5.26 4.13 16.46
C HIS A 150 -4.13 3.11 16.59
N ILE A 151 -4.25 1.94 15.94
CA ILE A 151 -3.29 0.84 16.05
C ILE A 151 -2.01 1.15 15.25
N PRO A 152 -2.04 1.32 13.92
CA PRO A 152 -0.89 1.69 13.13
C PRO A 152 -0.74 3.21 12.93
N ASN A 153 -1.28 4.06 13.81
CA ASN A 153 -1.41 5.51 13.63
C ASN A 153 -0.11 6.20 13.18
N GLU A 154 1.01 5.78 13.73
CA GLU A 154 2.34 6.33 13.42
C GLU A 154 2.82 6.01 12.00
N TYR A 155 2.24 4.99 11.37
CA TYR A 155 2.56 4.56 10.01
C TYR A 155 1.62 5.12 8.95
N ILE A 156 0.45 5.66 9.31
CA ILE A 156 -0.54 6.11 8.32
C ILE A 156 -0.01 7.34 7.59
N VAL A 157 0.28 7.17 6.30
CA VAL A 157 0.76 8.23 5.40
C VAL A 157 -0.24 8.56 4.29
N HIS A 158 -1.19 7.67 4.04
CA HIS A 158 -2.24 7.83 3.03
C HIS A 158 -3.52 7.11 3.48
N THR A 159 -4.67 7.56 2.99
CA THR A 159 -5.95 6.91 3.21
C THR A 159 -6.80 6.96 1.95
N GLN A 160 -7.66 5.97 1.78
CA GLN A 160 -8.68 5.95 0.73
C GLN A 160 -10.01 6.46 1.28
N ALA A 161 -10.65 7.38 0.56
CA ALA A 161 -12.02 7.82 0.85
C ALA A 161 -13.02 6.77 0.33
N LYS A 162 -13.08 5.65 1.03
CA LYS A 162 -13.79 4.44 0.62
C LYS A 162 -14.51 3.84 1.82
N ASP A 163 -15.69 3.30 1.61
CA ASP A 163 -16.47 2.61 2.62
C ASP A 163 -16.99 1.29 2.06
N GLY A 164 -17.34 0.35 2.94
CA GLY A 164 -17.78 -0.96 2.54
C GLY A 164 -18.64 -1.63 3.59
N VAL A 165 -19.47 -2.57 3.15
CA VAL A 165 -20.28 -3.42 4.03
C VAL A 165 -20.08 -4.89 3.65
N LEU A 166 -20.02 -5.75 4.67
CA LEU A 166 -20.11 -7.18 4.50
C LEU A 166 -21.58 -7.58 4.59
N ARG A 167 -22.15 -8.11 3.49
CA ARG A 167 -23.53 -8.58 3.46
C ARG A 167 -23.60 -10.10 3.51
N GLN A 168 -24.42 -10.62 4.41
CA GLN A 168 -24.77 -12.03 4.42
C GLN A 168 -25.95 -12.27 3.46
N LEU A 169 -25.72 -13.09 2.43
CA LEU A 169 -26.69 -13.37 1.37
C LEU A 169 -27.58 -14.59 1.65
N GLY A 170 -27.69 -15.02 2.88
CA GLY A 170 -28.40 -16.24 3.27
C GLY A 170 -27.50 -17.48 3.33
N GLY A 171 -27.69 -18.31 4.33
CA GLY A 171 -26.78 -19.45 4.58
C GLY A 171 -25.38 -19.02 4.94
N ALA A 172 -24.38 -19.66 4.35
CA ALA A 172 -22.95 -19.37 4.56
C ALA A 172 -22.34 -18.45 3.47
N GLU A 173 -23.16 -17.91 2.57
CA GLU A 173 -22.67 -17.06 1.49
C GLU A 173 -22.60 -15.59 1.94
N TYR A 174 -21.47 -14.96 1.64
CA TYR A 174 -21.22 -13.54 1.89
C TYR A 174 -20.92 -12.83 0.58
N SER A 175 -21.39 -11.59 0.44
CA SER A 175 -20.94 -10.70 -0.62
C SER A 175 -20.35 -9.43 -0.05
N TYR A 176 -19.45 -8.82 -0.81
CA TYR A 176 -18.86 -7.52 -0.49
C TYR A 176 -19.50 -6.47 -1.37
N GLU A 177 -19.84 -5.33 -0.79
CA GLU A 177 -20.35 -4.20 -1.55
C GLU A 177 -19.60 -2.94 -1.11
N VAL A 178 -18.98 -2.28 -2.08
CA VAL A 178 -18.42 -0.93 -1.88
C VAL A 178 -19.59 0.04 -1.87
N VAL A 179 -19.79 0.72 -0.76
CA VAL A 179 -20.81 1.75 -0.62
C VAL A 179 -20.17 3.09 -0.96
N HIS A 180 -20.62 3.71 -2.04
CA HIS A 180 -20.26 5.10 -2.31
C HIS A 180 -20.98 6.01 -1.30
N PRO A 181 -20.29 6.98 -0.68
CA PRO A 181 -20.94 7.94 0.18
C PRO A 181 -22.07 8.61 -0.57
N VAL A 182 -23.28 8.57 -0.03
CA VAL A 182 -24.39 9.35 -0.56
C VAL A 182 -24.09 10.81 -0.26
N PRO A 183 -24.10 11.72 -1.24
CA PRO A 183 -23.95 13.16 -0.96
C PRO A 183 -25.02 13.58 0.04
N VAL A 184 -24.62 14.19 1.15
CA VAL A 184 -25.49 14.78 2.17
C VAL A 184 -26.04 16.09 1.64
#